data_93a241728491554e252d86f42aeb5ca8
#
_entry.id   93a241728491554e252d86f42aeb5ca8
#
_cell.length_a   1.000
_cell.length_b   1.000
_cell.length_c   1.000
_cell.angle_alpha   90.00
_cell.angle_beta   90.00
_cell.angle_gamma   90.00
#
_symmetry.space_group_name_H-M   'P 1'
#
loop_
_entity.id
_entity.type
_entity.pdbx_description
1 polymer ?
#
loop_
_entity_poly.entity_id
_entity_poly.type
_entity_poly.pdbx_seq_one_letter_code
_entity_poly.pdbx_strand_id
1 'polypeptide(L)'
;MSDTPAKDPIALATLVSSRVCHDLISPIGAVGNGLELLQSLIPPSPELALLAESADTASAKLRFFRVAFGAAGEEVLDARGLAQGLSGMYAGGRINVEWEATALRRREARLMFLMVLCAESALPLGGTVHVEVDEGAIRLYAEGRRTRFEPGPWAHLCQGEPFAECSSAQVHFLLLRAFAAEETLTPTLSEGEGGFAIVLSGLM
;
A
#
# COMPACT_ATOMS: atom_id res chain seq x y z
N MET A 1 -21.69 15.88 -16.33
CA MET A 1 -20.70 16.98 -16.44
C MET A 1 -19.37 16.37 -16.04
N SER A 2 -18.48 16.12 -17.00
CA SER A 2 -17.16 15.54 -16.70
C SER A 2 -16.31 16.58 -15.97
N ASP A 3 -16.11 16.34 -14.70
CA ASP A 3 -15.15 17.12 -13.90
C ASP A 3 -13.76 16.92 -14.47
N THR A 4 -13.14 18.01 -14.90
CA THR A 4 -11.79 17.97 -15.46
C THR A 4 -10.82 17.57 -14.34
N PRO A 5 -9.97 16.53 -14.50
CA PRO A 5 -9.05 16.04 -13.45
C PRO A 5 -8.20 17.13 -12.79
N ALA A 6 -7.98 18.24 -13.48
CA ALA A 6 -7.23 19.40 -12.96
C ALA A 6 -7.92 20.14 -11.79
N LYS A 7 -9.20 19.86 -11.49
CA LYS A 7 -9.94 20.49 -10.38
C LYS A 7 -10.04 19.62 -9.14
N ASP A 8 -9.73 18.34 -9.25
CA ASP A 8 -9.71 17.41 -8.14
C ASP A 8 -8.28 17.16 -7.66
N PRO A 9 -7.91 17.64 -6.47
CA PRO A 9 -6.57 17.45 -5.94
C PRO A 9 -6.16 15.98 -5.81
N ILE A 10 -7.11 15.08 -5.51
CA ILE A 10 -6.85 13.64 -5.37
C ILE A 10 -6.58 13.01 -6.72
N ALA A 11 -7.37 13.32 -7.73
CA ALA A 11 -7.12 12.87 -9.10
C ALA A 11 -5.77 13.38 -9.62
N LEU A 12 -5.41 14.64 -9.35
CA LEU A 12 -4.11 15.19 -9.74
C LEU A 12 -2.96 14.48 -9.02
N ALA A 13 -3.05 14.27 -7.70
CA ALA A 13 -2.03 13.54 -6.93
C ALA A 13 -1.85 12.12 -7.44
N THR A 14 -2.93 11.44 -7.79
CA THR A 14 -2.94 10.09 -8.38
C THR A 14 -2.23 10.05 -9.74
N LEU A 15 -2.49 11.04 -10.61
CA LEU A 15 -1.80 11.14 -11.91
C LEU A 15 -0.30 11.40 -11.74
N VAL A 16 0.09 12.30 -10.83
CA VAL A 16 1.50 12.57 -10.52
C VAL A 16 2.19 11.31 -10.00
N SER A 17 1.59 10.61 -9.04
CA SER A 17 2.12 9.36 -8.50
C SER A 17 2.27 8.29 -9.57
N SER A 18 1.27 8.13 -10.43
CA SER A 18 1.33 7.19 -11.58
C SER A 18 2.48 7.53 -12.51
N ARG A 19 2.67 8.81 -12.85
CA ARG A 19 3.74 9.27 -13.73
C ARG A 19 5.12 9.02 -13.11
N VAL A 20 5.31 9.38 -11.85
CA VAL A 20 6.58 9.18 -11.13
C VAL A 20 6.94 7.70 -11.04
N CYS A 21 6.00 6.85 -10.63
CA CYS A 21 6.24 5.40 -10.57
C CYS A 21 6.58 4.81 -11.95
N HIS A 22 5.83 5.22 -13.00
CA HIS A 22 6.09 4.76 -14.37
C HIS A 22 7.51 5.08 -14.82
N ASP A 23 7.97 6.32 -14.61
CA ASP A 23 9.27 6.76 -15.09
C ASP A 23 10.45 6.19 -14.28
N LEU A 24 10.22 5.80 -13.02
CA LEU A 24 11.25 5.22 -12.15
C LEU A 24 11.36 3.69 -12.25
N ILE A 25 10.29 2.98 -12.58
CA ILE A 25 10.30 1.51 -12.66
C ILE A 25 11.32 1.00 -13.68
N SER A 26 11.40 1.63 -14.85
CA SER A 26 12.32 1.20 -15.93
C SER A 26 13.80 1.37 -15.56
N PRO A 27 14.28 2.54 -15.11
CA PRO A 27 15.69 2.71 -14.73
C PRO A 27 16.09 1.88 -13.52
N ILE A 28 15.23 1.72 -12.53
CA ILE A 28 15.52 0.85 -11.36
C ILE A 28 15.59 -0.62 -11.79
N GLY A 29 14.69 -1.08 -12.66
CA GLY A 29 14.77 -2.42 -13.24
C GLY A 29 16.05 -2.66 -14.04
N ALA A 30 16.51 -1.65 -14.80
CA ALA A 30 17.79 -1.75 -15.53
C ALA A 30 19.00 -1.86 -14.59
N VAL A 31 18.97 -1.16 -13.43
CA VAL A 31 20.00 -1.29 -12.38
C VAL A 31 19.98 -2.71 -11.80
N GLY A 32 18.82 -3.26 -11.46
CA GLY A 32 18.68 -4.64 -10.98
C GLY A 32 19.26 -5.66 -11.95
N ASN A 33 18.85 -5.61 -13.22
CA ASN A 33 19.37 -6.50 -14.26
C ASN A 33 20.89 -6.35 -14.44
N GLY A 34 21.43 -5.13 -14.35
CA GLY A 34 22.88 -4.89 -14.40
C GLY A 34 23.62 -5.53 -13.23
N LEU A 35 23.04 -5.48 -12.02
CA LEU A 35 23.61 -6.12 -10.84
C LEU A 35 23.57 -7.65 -10.93
N GLU A 36 22.48 -8.25 -11.44
CA GLU A 36 22.38 -9.69 -11.70
C GLU A 36 23.48 -10.16 -12.68
N LEU A 37 23.72 -9.40 -13.75
CA LEU A 37 24.81 -9.69 -14.69
C LEU A 37 26.18 -9.60 -14.00
N LEU A 38 26.44 -8.57 -13.20
CA LEU A 38 27.69 -8.44 -12.46
C LEU A 38 27.90 -9.60 -11.48
N GLN A 39 26.85 -10.02 -10.76
CA GLN A 39 26.90 -11.19 -9.86
C GLN A 39 27.28 -12.49 -10.60
N SER A 40 26.95 -12.61 -11.86
CA SER A 40 27.32 -13.77 -12.70
C SER A 40 28.75 -13.72 -13.24
N LEU A 41 29.37 -12.54 -13.28
CA LEU A 41 30.66 -12.30 -13.95
C LEU A 41 31.84 -12.14 -12.95
N ILE A 42 31.58 -11.66 -11.75
CA ILE A 42 32.61 -11.36 -10.75
C ILE A 42 32.37 -12.17 -9.46
N PRO A 43 33.42 -12.43 -8.66
CA PRO A 43 33.25 -13.10 -7.37
C PRO A 43 32.29 -12.37 -6.44
N PRO A 44 31.52 -13.10 -5.62
CA PRO A 44 30.64 -12.49 -4.63
C PRO A 44 31.38 -11.54 -3.69
N SER A 45 30.80 -10.35 -3.44
CA SER A 45 31.30 -9.42 -2.42
C SER A 45 30.15 -8.87 -1.59
N PRO A 46 30.39 -8.47 -0.33
CA PRO A 46 29.37 -7.86 0.53
C PRO A 46 28.76 -6.59 -0.09
N GLU A 47 29.59 -5.80 -0.80
CA GLU A 47 29.16 -4.56 -1.45
C GLU A 47 28.18 -4.85 -2.60
N LEU A 48 28.51 -5.85 -3.42
CA LEU A 48 27.63 -6.26 -4.53
C LEU A 48 26.30 -6.82 -4.01
N ALA A 49 26.33 -7.60 -2.93
CA ALA A 49 25.12 -8.11 -2.29
C ALA A 49 24.25 -6.96 -1.74
N LEU A 50 24.85 -5.98 -1.07
CA LEU A 50 24.14 -4.79 -0.56
C LEU A 50 23.51 -3.96 -1.68
N LEU A 51 24.20 -3.77 -2.79
CA LEU A 51 23.69 -3.04 -3.93
C LEU A 51 22.49 -3.77 -4.57
N ALA A 52 22.58 -5.09 -4.74
CA ALA A 52 21.51 -5.91 -5.28
C ALA A 52 20.26 -5.86 -4.35
N GLU A 53 20.43 -6.06 -3.05
CA GLU A 53 19.34 -5.96 -2.07
C GLU A 53 18.69 -4.57 -2.08
N SER A 54 19.49 -3.50 -2.22
CA SER A 54 19.00 -2.13 -2.30
C SER A 54 18.17 -1.89 -3.56
N ALA A 55 18.60 -2.40 -4.71
CA ALA A 55 17.90 -2.31 -5.98
C ALA A 55 16.57 -3.10 -5.95
N ASP A 56 16.58 -4.31 -5.38
CA ASP A 56 15.40 -5.14 -5.22
C ASP A 56 14.37 -4.47 -4.30
N THR A 57 14.83 -3.91 -3.18
CA THR A 57 13.98 -3.16 -2.25
C THR A 57 13.36 -1.93 -2.92
N ALA A 58 14.14 -1.17 -3.70
CA ALA A 58 13.62 -0.02 -4.43
C ALA A 58 12.57 -0.43 -5.47
N SER A 59 12.83 -1.51 -6.22
CA SER A 59 11.90 -2.09 -7.19
C SER A 59 10.59 -2.54 -6.54
N ALA A 60 10.66 -3.23 -5.40
CA ALA A 60 9.50 -3.70 -4.67
C ALA A 60 8.64 -2.53 -4.17
N LYS A 61 9.26 -1.50 -3.56
CA LYS A 61 8.57 -0.28 -3.12
C LYS A 61 7.88 0.45 -4.27
N LEU A 62 8.53 0.59 -5.41
CA LEU A 62 7.92 1.24 -6.58
C LEU A 62 6.71 0.46 -7.10
N ARG A 63 6.79 -0.88 -7.16
CA ARG A 63 5.65 -1.73 -7.53
C ARG A 63 4.49 -1.58 -6.56
N PHE A 64 4.78 -1.60 -5.26
CA PHE A 64 3.79 -1.39 -4.22
C PHE A 64 3.11 0.00 -4.36
N PHE A 65 3.90 1.08 -4.45
CA PHE A 65 3.37 2.44 -4.55
C PHE A 65 2.59 2.68 -5.84
N ARG A 66 2.96 2.02 -6.94
CA ARG A 66 2.18 2.08 -8.18
C ARG A 66 0.76 1.51 -8.02
N VAL A 67 0.58 0.50 -7.17
CA VAL A 67 -0.75 -0.03 -6.83
C VAL A 67 -1.45 0.89 -5.84
N ALA A 68 -0.80 1.24 -4.73
CA ALA A 68 -1.39 2.00 -3.63
C ALA A 68 -1.79 3.44 -4.03
N PHE A 69 -0.93 4.13 -4.79
CA PHE A 69 -1.09 5.56 -5.12
C PHE A 69 -1.41 5.82 -6.59
N GLY A 70 -1.38 4.80 -7.43
CA GLY A 70 -1.63 4.93 -8.86
C GLY A 70 -3.11 5.09 -9.20
N ALA A 71 -3.37 5.44 -10.46
CA ALA A 71 -4.73 5.57 -10.97
C ALA A 71 -5.50 4.25 -10.84
N ALA A 72 -6.77 4.35 -10.50
CA ALA A 72 -7.69 3.23 -10.58
C ALA A 72 -7.87 2.81 -12.05
N GLY A 73 -8.19 1.53 -12.25
CA GLY A 73 -8.54 0.96 -13.53
C GLY A 73 -9.40 -0.27 -13.33
N GLU A 74 -10.10 -0.67 -14.37
CA GLU A 74 -10.93 -1.89 -14.35
C GLU A 74 -10.10 -3.17 -14.57
N GLU A 75 -8.79 -3.03 -14.81
CA GLU A 75 -7.91 -4.18 -15.01
C GLU A 75 -7.86 -5.08 -13.78
N VAL A 76 -7.83 -6.38 -14.02
CA VAL A 76 -7.61 -7.39 -12.99
C VAL A 76 -6.11 -7.63 -12.85
N LEU A 77 -5.59 -7.41 -11.65
CA LEU A 77 -4.21 -7.71 -11.30
C LEU A 77 -4.11 -9.16 -10.84
N ASP A 78 -3.09 -9.86 -11.31
CA ASP A 78 -2.89 -11.25 -10.95
C ASP A 78 -2.42 -11.41 -9.49
N ALA A 79 -2.83 -12.53 -8.87
CA ALA A 79 -2.53 -12.85 -7.48
C ALA A 79 -1.03 -12.85 -7.17
N ARG A 80 -0.21 -13.38 -8.08
CA ARG A 80 1.24 -13.49 -7.90
C ARG A 80 1.91 -12.11 -7.87
N GLY A 81 1.54 -11.22 -8.79
CA GLY A 81 2.10 -9.85 -8.84
C GLY A 81 1.74 -9.04 -7.61
N LEU A 82 0.50 -9.18 -7.11
CA LEU A 82 0.05 -8.52 -5.88
C LEU A 82 0.79 -9.06 -4.65
N ALA A 83 0.90 -10.39 -4.52
CA ALA A 83 1.64 -11.01 -3.41
C ALA A 83 3.11 -10.61 -3.41
N GLN A 84 3.77 -10.58 -4.58
CA GLN A 84 5.14 -10.10 -4.71
C GLN A 84 5.29 -8.62 -4.34
N GLY A 85 4.32 -7.78 -4.68
CA GLY A 85 4.30 -6.38 -4.29
C GLY A 85 4.25 -6.20 -2.77
N LEU A 86 3.36 -6.93 -2.09
CA LEU A 86 3.24 -6.90 -0.63
C LEU A 86 4.47 -7.50 0.06
N SER A 87 4.86 -8.73 -0.29
CA SER A 87 5.99 -9.40 0.35
C SER A 87 7.31 -8.64 0.13
N GLY A 88 7.53 -8.09 -1.05
CA GLY A 88 8.73 -7.32 -1.35
C GLY A 88 8.78 -5.97 -0.63
N MET A 89 7.64 -5.30 -0.41
CA MET A 89 7.57 -4.06 0.37
C MET A 89 7.99 -4.27 1.82
N TYR A 90 7.60 -5.40 2.42
CA TYR A 90 7.78 -5.70 3.84
C TYR A 90 8.90 -6.71 4.12
N ALA A 91 9.63 -7.16 3.09
CA ALA A 91 10.74 -8.11 3.25
C ALA A 91 11.79 -7.60 4.24
N GLY A 92 12.14 -8.44 5.24
CA GLY A 92 13.11 -8.09 6.27
C GLY A 92 12.68 -6.96 7.21
N GLY A 93 11.46 -6.45 7.07
CA GLY A 93 10.90 -5.37 7.88
C GLY A 93 10.27 -5.87 9.19
N ARG A 94 9.69 -4.91 9.94
CA ARG A 94 9.02 -5.19 11.21
C ARG A 94 7.57 -5.66 11.06
N ILE A 95 6.99 -5.52 9.87
CA ILE A 95 5.61 -5.91 9.56
C ILE A 95 5.65 -7.20 8.74
N ASN A 96 4.87 -8.18 9.16
CA ASN A 96 4.55 -9.36 8.37
C ASN A 96 3.15 -9.22 7.78
N VAL A 97 2.98 -9.43 6.47
CA VAL A 97 1.67 -9.38 5.82
C VAL A 97 1.30 -10.77 5.34
N GLU A 98 0.20 -11.29 5.86
CA GLU A 98 -0.38 -12.58 5.52
C GLU A 98 -1.67 -12.36 4.73
N TRP A 99 -1.70 -12.87 3.52
CA TRP A 99 -2.84 -12.77 2.63
C TRP A 99 -2.92 -14.00 1.74
N GLU A 100 -4.09 -14.61 1.68
CA GLU A 100 -4.36 -15.65 0.69
C GLU A 100 -4.58 -15.00 -0.67
N ALA A 101 -3.51 -15.00 -1.46
CA ALA A 101 -3.42 -14.21 -2.68
C ALA A 101 -4.45 -14.65 -3.73
N THR A 102 -5.31 -13.71 -4.12
CA THR A 102 -6.29 -13.86 -5.20
C THR A 102 -6.08 -12.76 -6.24
N ALA A 103 -6.63 -12.96 -7.44
CA ALA A 103 -6.69 -11.89 -8.43
C ALA A 103 -7.72 -10.85 -7.99
N LEU A 104 -7.34 -9.57 -8.02
CA LEU A 104 -8.17 -8.45 -7.61
C LEU A 104 -8.28 -7.42 -8.73
N ARG A 105 -9.41 -6.73 -8.81
CA ARG A 105 -9.47 -5.50 -9.60
C ARG A 105 -8.51 -4.47 -9.04
N ARG A 106 -7.90 -3.66 -9.89
CA ARG A 106 -6.91 -2.66 -9.47
C ARG A 106 -7.44 -1.75 -8.35
N ARG A 107 -8.72 -1.37 -8.39
CA ARG A 107 -9.36 -0.56 -7.36
C ARG A 107 -9.41 -1.26 -5.99
N GLU A 108 -9.70 -2.56 -5.94
CA GLU A 108 -9.72 -3.35 -4.72
C GLU A 108 -8.29 -3.52 -4.15
N ALA A 109 -7.33 -3.85 -5.02
CA ALA A 109 -5.93 -3.93 -4.65
C ALA A 109 -5.38 -2.61 -4.12
N ARG A 110 -5.78 -1.46 -4.70
CA ARG A 110 -5.42 -0.12 -4.23
C ARG A 110 -5.92 0.11 -2.80
N LEU A 111 -7.19 -0.18 -2.53
CA LEU A 111 -7.77 -0.06 -1.19
C LEU A 111 -7.05 -0.96 -0.18
N MET A 112 -6.83 -2.24 -0.52
CA MET A 112 -6.12 -3.19 0.31
C MET A 112 -4.70 -2.69 0.66
N PHE A 113 -3.93 -2.21 -0.31
CA PHE A 113 -2.56 -1.72 -0.08
C PHE A 113 -2.54 -0.48 0.80
N LEU A 114 -3.48 0.44 0.63
CA LEU A 114 -3.63 1.61 1.51
C LEU A 114 -4.05 1.22 2.94
N MET A 115 -4.91 0.21 3.10
CA MET A 115 -5.26 -0.32 4.43
C MET A 115 -4.02 -0.89 5.15
N VAL A 116 -3.14 -1.61 4.44
CA VAL A 116 -1.90 -2.13 5.02
C VAL A 116 -0.98 -0.99 5.49
N LEU A 117 -0.87 0.13 4.74
CA LEU A 117 -0.13 1.31 5.18
C LEU A 117 -0.74 1.96 6.44
N CYS A 118 -2.08 2.03 6.51
CA CYS A 118 -2.75 2.52 7.73
C CYS A 118 -2.45 1.59 8.92
N ALA A 119 -2.54 0.28 8.74
CA ALA A 119 -2.24 -0.70 9.79
C ALA A 119 -0.77 -0.61 10.24
N GLU A 120 0.18 -0.49 9.32
CA GLU A 120 1.60 -0.29 9.64
C GLU A 120 1.81 0.92 10.56
N SER A 121 1.11 2.03 10.33
CA SER A 121 1.21 3.24 11.15
C SER A 121 0.76 3.03 12.60
N ALA A 122 -0.15 2.08 12.83
CA ALA A 122 -0.66 1.71 14.15
C ALA A 122 0.20 0.66 14.88
N LEU A 123 1.21 0.10 14.21
CA LEU A 123 2.10 -0.96 14.74
C LEU A 123 3.55 -0.45 14.91
N PRO A 124 3.83 0.45 15.86
CA PRO A 124 5.15 1.09 16.00
C PRO A 124 6.30 0.11 16.30
N LEU A 125 6.01 -1.01 16.91
CA LEU A 125 6.98 -2.07 17.22
C LEU A 125 6.90 -3.26 16.25
N GLY A 126 6.14 -3.13 15.16
CA GLY A 126 5.86 -4.19 14.22
C GLY A 126 4.76 -5.13 14.67
N GLY A 127 4.45 -6.10 13.81
CA GLY A 127 3.38 -7.06 14.04
C GLY A 127 3.00 -7.81 12.78
N THR A 128 1.90 -8.55 12.85
CA THR A 128 1.33 -9.29 11.72
C THR A 128 0.03 -8.63 11.27
N VAL A 129 -0.15 -8.55 9.98
CA VAL A 129 -1.33 -8.01 9.31
C VAL A 129 -1.93 -9.12 8.44
N HIS A 130 -3.15 -9.54 8.75
CA HIS A 130 -3.90 -10.52 7.98
C HIS A 130 -4.93 -9.80 7.12
N VAL A 131 -4.99 -10.12 5.83
CA VAL A 131 -5.93 -9.50 4.91
C VAL A 131 -6.87 -10.55 4.32
N GLU A 132 -8.15 -10.24 4.34
CA GLU A 132 -9.22 -11.01 3.71
C GLU A 132 -9.97 -10.11 2.71
N VAL A 133 -10.18 -10.61 1.51
CA VAL A 133 -10.94 -9.90 0.47
C VAL A 133 -12.07 -10.80 0.00
N ASP A 134 -13.29 -10.37 0.30
CA ASP A 134 -14.53 -11.03 -0.09
C ASP A 134 -15.35 -10.14 -1.04
N GLU A 135 -16.41 -10.69 -1.64
CA GLU A 135 -17.35 -9.89 -2.42
C GLU A 135 -17.96 -8.77 -1.57
N GLY A 136 -17.62 -7.51 -1.93
CA GLY A 136 -18.16 -6.30 -1.30
C GLY A 136 -17.52 -5.88 0.03
N ALA A 137 -16.47 -6.55 0.50
CA ALA A 137 -15.76 -6.14 1.71
C ALA A 137 -14.26 -6.47 1.66
N ILE A 138 -13.45 -5.58 2.21
CA ILE A 138 -12.03 -5.84 2.50
C ILE A 138 -11.86 -5.75 4.01
N ARG A 139 -11.32 -6.81 4.62
CA ARG A 139 -11.05 -6.88 6.06
C ARG A 139 -9.57 -7.01 6.29
N LEU A 140 -9.09 -6.30 7.27
CA LEU A 140 -7.71 -6.36 7.71
C LEU A 140 -7.69 -6.50 9.23
N TYR A 141 -7.03 -7.55 9.71
CA TYR A 141 -6.78 -7.79 11.12
C TYR A 141 -5.30 -7.58 11.39
N ALA A 142 -4.98 -6.82 12.41
CA ALA A 142 -3.60 -6.52 12.74
C ALA A 142 -3.35 -6.77 14.22
N GLU A 143 -2.25 -7.45 14.51
CA GLU A 143 -1.82 -7.75 15.87
C GLU A 143 -0.35 -7.38 16.07
N GLY A 144 -0.01 -6.96 17.28
CA GLY A 144 1.34 -6.56 17.63
C GLY A 144 1.51 -6.31 19.11
N ARG A 145 2.76 -6.22 19.56
CA ARG A 145 3.07 -5.99 20.99
C ARG A 145 2.51 -4.66 21.51
N ARG A 146 2.30 -3.70 20.64
CA ARG A 146 1.76 -2.39 20.97
C ARG A 146 1.05 -1.81 19.77
N THR A 147 -0.16 -1.32 19.99
CA THR A 147 -0.92 -0.51 19.03
C THR A 147 -0.87 0.95 19.43
N ARG A 148 -0.88 1.85 18.46
CA ARG A 148 -0.97 3.30 18.67
C ARG A 148 -1.74 3.94 17.53
N PHE A 149 -2.84 4.58 17.87
CA PHE A 149 -3.66 5.32 16.93
C PHE A 149 -3.44 6.83 17.13
N GLU A 150 -2.93 7.51 16.10
CA GLU A 150 -2.87 8.97 16.09
C GLU A 150 -4.28 9.53 15.84
N PRO A 151 -4.84 10.38 16.73
CA PRO A 151 -6.26 10.76 16.65
C PRO A 151 -6.66 11.39 15.31
N GLY A 152 -5.88 12.33 14.76
CA GLY A 152 -6.22 13.05 13.54
C GLY A 152 -6.41 12.16 12.30
N PRO A 153 -5.40 11.35 11.88
CA PRO A 153 -5.54 10.44 10.74
C PRO A 153 -6.68 9.43 10.90
N TRP A 154 -6.82 8.84 12.08
CA TRP A 154 -7.83 7.81 12.33
C TRP A 154 -9.25 8.37 12.43
N ALA A 155 -9.44 9.55 13.08
CA ALA A 155 -10.72 10.25 13.08
C ALA A 155 -11.13 10.67 11.65
N HIS A 156 -10.17 11.14 10.83
CA HIS A 156 -10.42 11.41 9.43
C HIS A 156 -10.88 10.13 8.70
N LEU A 157 -10.14 9.04 8.82
CA LEU A 157 -10.44 7.79 8.11
C LEU A 157 -11.84 7.27 8.46
N CYS A 158 -12.17 7.13 9.74
CA CYS A 158 -13.38 6.44 10.19
C CYS A 158 -14.59 7.38 10.32
N GLN A 159 -14.39 8.65 10.70
CA GLN A 159 -15.47 9.58 11.04
C GLN A 159 -15.62 10.71 10.01
N GLY A 160 -14.63 10.92 9.14
CA GLY A 160 -14.62 12.00 8.15
C GLY A 160 -14.27 13.36 8.71
N GLU A 161 -13.65 13.40 9.88
CA GLU A 161 -13.22 14.65 10.47
C GLU A 161 -12.15 15.35 9.59
N PRO A 162 -12.08 16.67 9.58
CA PRO A 162 -11.05 17.40 8.86
C PRO A 162 -9.64 17.00 9.32
N PHE A 163 -8.74 16.77 8.38
CA PHE A 163 -7.34 16.45 8.64
C PHE A 163 -6.43 17.46 7.93
N ALA A 164 -6.36 18.69 8.49
CA ALA A 164 -5.70 19.84 7.86
C ALA A 164 -4.16 19.73 7.87
N GLU A 165 -3.57 19.10 8.88
CA GLU A 165 -2.11 18.99 9.05
C GLU A 165 -1.58 17.62 8.60
N CYS A 166 -2.00 17.16 7.41
CA CYS A 166 -1.55 15.90 6.86
C CYS A 166 -0.10 15.99 6.37
N SER A 167 0.77 15.17 6.92
CA SER A 167 2.14 14.99 6.41
C SER A 167 2.17 14.01 5.22
N SER A 168 3.26 14.04 4.44
CA SER A 168 3.47 13.06 3.35
C SER A 168 3.47 11.61 3.85
N ALA A 169 3.90 11.37 5.10
CA ALA A 169 3.89 10.06 5.74
C ALA A 169 2.48 9.56 6.09
N GLN A 170 1.46 10.42 6.04
CA GLN A 170 0.08 10.12 6.44
C GLN A 170 -0.92 10.24 5.29
N VAL A 171 -0.44 10.60 4.09
CA VAL A 171 -1.31 10.84 2.92
C VAL A 171 -2.19 9.64 2.56
N HIS A 172 -1.77 8.44 2.90
CA HIS A 172 -2.51 7.21 2.66
C HIS A 172 -3.86 7.16 3.39
N PHE A 173 -4.03 7.85 4.53
CA PHE A 173 -5.31 7.97 5.22
C PHE A 173 -6.32 8.79 4.41
N LEU A 174 -5.87 9.93 3.84
CA LEU A 174 -6.71 10.76 2.97
C LEU A 174 -7.14 10.01 1.73
N LEU A 175 -6.19 9.32 1.09
CA LEU A 175 -6.44 8.57 -0.14
C LEU A 175 -7.34 7.37 0.11
N LEU A 176 -7.13 6.61 1.19
CA LEU A 176 -7.97 5.46 1.53
C LEU A 176 -9.42 5.88 1.70
N ARG A 177 -9.67 6.96 2.46
CA ARG A 177 -11.03 7.45 2.67
C ARG A 177 -11.68 7.92 1.36
N ALA A 178 -10.94 8.68 0.56
CA ALA A 178 -11.47 9.20 -0.69
C ALA A 178 -11.80 8.07 -1.68
N PHE A 179 -10.89 7.12 -1.85
CA PHE A 179 -11.10 5.99 -2.75
C PHE A 179 -12.15 4.99 -2.24
N ALA A 180 -12.27 4.81 -0.93
CA ALA A 180 -13.37 4.03 -0.36
C ALA A 180 -14.73 4.70 -0.66
N ALA A 181 -14.82 6.02 -0.56
CA ALA A 181 -16.04 6.75 -0.90
C ALA A 181 -16.40 6.65 -2.41
N GLU A 182 -15.41 6.63 -3.32
CA GLU A 182 -15.65 6.38 -4.75
C GLU A 182 -16.30 5.01 -4.99
N GLU A 183 -15.97 4.00 -4.20
CA GLU A 183 -16.50 2.63 -4.27
C GLU A 183 -17.72 2.42 -3.35
N THR A 184 -18.29 3.50 -2.76
CA THR A 184 -19.39 3.43 -1.78
C THR A 184 -19.10 2.55 -0.55
N LEU A 185 -17.82 2.47 -0.17
CA LEU A 185 -17.36 1.74 1.01
C LEU A 185 -17.10 2.71 2.17
N THR A 186 -17.35 2.23 3.40
CA THR A 186 -17.12 2.99 4.62
C THR A 186 -16.04 2.30 5.44
N PRO A 187 -14.93 3.01 5.78
CA PRO A 187 -13.91 2.49 6.69
C PRO A 187 -14.41 2.48 8.13
N THR A 188 -14.23 1.35 8.81
CA THR A 188 -14.48 1.21 10.24
C THR A 188 -13.25 0.63 10.93
N LEU A 189 -13.03 1.04 12.20
CA LEU A 189 -11.98 0.55 13.07
C LEU A 189 -12.61 -0.10 14.29
N SER A 190 -12.16 -1.28 14.66
CA SER A 190 -12.50 -1.93 15.91
C SER A 190 -11.22 -2.35 16.62
N GLU A 191 -11.09 -2.00 17.90
CA GLU A 191 -9.97 -2.38 18.74
C GLU A 191 -10.34 -3.59 19.58
N GLY A 192 -9.36 -4.52 19.76
CA GLY A 192 -9.50 -5.73 20.55
C GLY A 192 -8.25 -5.99 21.40
N GLU A 193 -8.27 -7.07 22.16
CA GLU A 193 -7.15 -7.47 23.00
C GLU A 193 -5.94 -7.89 22.13
N GLY A 194 -4.87 -7.10 22.17
CA GLY A 194 -3.63 -7.36 21.43
C GLY A 194 -3.63 -6.96 19.96
N GLY A 195 -4.74 -6.37 19.42
CA GLY A 195 -4.84 -6.03 18.03
C GLY A 195 -6.01 -5.13 17.67
N PHE A 196 -6.27 -5.02 16.37
CA PHE A 196 -7.38 -4.23 15.83
C PHE A 196 -7.81 -4.77 14.45
N ALA A 197 -8.98 -4.35 14.03
CA ALA A 197 -9.44 -4.62 12.67
C ALA A 197 -9.82 -3.33 11.95
N ILE A 198 -9.50 -3.24 10.67
CA ILE A 198 -9.99 -2.24 9.73
C ILE A 198 -10.90 -2.97 8.74
N VAL A 199 -12.10 -2.48 8.54
CA VAL A 199 -13.05 -3.05 7.58
C VAL A 199 -13.53 -1.98 6.63
N LEU A 200 -13.47 -2.26 5.33
CA LEU A 200 -14.14 -1.51 4.28
C LEU A 200 -15.36 -2.30 3.85
N SER A 201 -16.55 -1.79 4.07
CA SER A 201 -17.81 -2.42 3.65
C SER A 201 -18.78 -1.40 3.12
N GLY A 202 -19.66 -1.81 2.19
CA GLY A 202 -20.77 -0.98 1.73
C GLY A 202 -21.76 -0.69 2.86
N LEU A 203 -22.44 0.46 2.80
CA LEU A 203 -23.61 0.72 3.63
C LEU A 203 -24.69 -0.29 3.25
N MET A 204 -25.08 -1.16 4.19
CA MET A 204 -26.28 -1.99 4.04
C MET A 204 -27.54 -1.14 4.14
#